data_cbff2ae39554d08904e0126c00ea115c
#
_entry.id   cbff2ae39554d08904e0126c00ea115c
#
_cell.length_a   1.000
_cell.length_b   1.000
_cell.length_c   1.000
_cell.angle_alpha   90.00
_cell.angle_beta   90.00
_cell.angle_gamma   90.00
#
_symmetry.space_group_name_H-M   'P 1'
#
loop_
_entity.id
_entity.type
_entity.pdbx_description
1 polymer ?
#
loop_
_entity_poly.entity_id
_entity_poly.type
_entity_poly.pdbx_seq_one_letter_code
_entity_poly.pdbx_strand_id
1 'polypeptide(L)'
;MSFDKQNFKTNPNFKFREYPTELRECLGTTYTYDVFKDKQGRTILITPYWNINKQCNTEGDPSIGLEKYHYISLIDLANNNEIQNLVGHTDRVVTCRFFEDPFTGKQYLISADRKYKVKVWELTDNGKLIFDKELKEGYDNFIYSVLMIFEKTKIRVVTSTLGSGETNVFVIGSDEQPLKLQDTKDLNIYYLDYWFEEKDADGNSEHHIIQCGKNKILISQLIKNTHYEIATDEKYANNLCGMVYKKGDQDLLITSATRGLIKIIDLKERKEIHSYEYPDVFFYNFVRWNDQYILLYEAMQRRILVLDSDNNYKIVSKVLCPEMYYDRFIRKVDHPKYGESILSVGIDWKVKLYTNRNIVKEEVKEEEKEENKIEEPKAEEKTEENK
;
A
#
# COMPACT_ATOMS: atom_id res chain seq x y z
N MET A 1 11.76 -10.61 -20.11
CA MET A 1 10.47 -10.90 -20.78
C MET A 1 9.74 -9.59 -20.97
N SER A 2 9.18 -9.30 -22.14
CA SER A 2 8.39 -8.08 -22.32
C SER A 2 7.07 -8.24 -21.57
N PHE A 3 6.63 -7.22 -20.86
CA PHE A 3 5.36 -7.22 -20.11
C PHE A 3 4.13 -7.48 -21.02
N ASP A 4 4.25 -7.19 -22.32
CA ASP A 4 3.20 -7.43 -23.33
C ASP A 4 2.73 -8.88 -23.43
N LYS A 5 3.51 -9.84 -22.93
CA LYS A 5 3.18 -11.27 -22.96
C LYS A 5 2.61 -11.77 -21.63
N GLN A 6 2.58 -10.93 -20.59
CA GLN A 6 2.07 -11.33 -19.27
C GLN A 6 0.61 -10.92 -19.13
N ASN A 7 -0.28 -11.86 -19.31
CA ASN A 7 -1.69 -11.68 -19.01
C ASN A 7 -1.96 -12.11 -17.56
N PHE A 8 -2.00 -11.17 -16.65
CA PHE A 8 -2.39 -11.44 -15.26
C PHE A 8 -3.88 -11.79 -15.18
N LYS A 9 -4.20 -12.82 -14.42
CA LYS A 9 -5.57 -13.20 -14.05
C LYS A 9 -5.65 -13.37 -12.54
N THR A 10 -6.86 -13.25 -12.01
CA THR A 10 -7.14 -13.67 -10.65
C THR A 10 -6.78 -15.14 -10.50
N ASN A 11 -6.02 -15.47 -9.46
CA ASN A 11 -5.70 -16.84 -9.15
C ASN A 11 -6.86 -17.45 -8.35
N PRO A 12 -7.61 -18.44 -8.88
CA PRO A 12 -8.74 -19.06 -8.20
C PRO A 12 -8.33 -19.88 -6.96
N ASN A 13 -7.08 -20.31 -6.91
CA ASN A 13 -6.53 -21.10 -5.80
C ASN A 13 -6.05 -20.23 -4.64
N PHE A 14 -5.98 -18.90 -4.83
CA PHE A 14 -5.67 -17.98 -3.76
C PHE A 14 -6.91 -17.76 -2.89
N LYS A 15 -7.02 -18.53 -1.81
CA LYS A 15 -8.08 -18.37 -0.80
C LYS A 15 -7.56 -17.46 0.30
N PHE A 16 -7.79 -16.18 0.16
CA PHE A 16 -7.63 -15.27 1.27
C PHE A 16 -8.89 -15.30 2.14
N ARG A 17 -8.71 -15.03 3.44
CA ARG A 17 -9.81 -14.95 4.41
C ARG A 17 -10.94 -14.09 3.86
N GLU A 18 -12.05 -14.71 3.45
CA GLU A 18 -13.25 -13.97 3.12
C GLU A 18 -13.80 -13.39 4.42
N TYR A 19 -14.00 -12.08 4.43
CA TYR A 19 -14.76 -11.46 5.51
C TYR A 19 -16.19 -12.02 5.45
N PRO A 20 -16.82 -12.34 6.61
CA PRO A 20 -18.20 -12.81 6.63
C PRO A 20 -19.10 -11.86 5.82
N THR A 21 -20.04 -12.41 5.08
CA THR A 21 -20.97 -11.67 4.22
C THR A 21 -21.79 -10.62 4.97
N GLU A 22 -21.98 -10.80 6.28
CA GLU A 22 -22.62 -9.88 7.19
C GLU A 22 -21.91 -8.53 7.35
N LEU A 23 -20.64 -8.42 6.91
CA LEU A 23 -19.88 -7.17 6.93
C LEU A 23 -20.23 -6.21 5.77
N ARG A 24 -21.06 -6.63 4.82
CA ARG A 24 -21.40 -5.82 3.64
C ARG A 24 -22.23 -4.57 3.94
N GLU A 25 -22.94 -4.54 5.06
CA GLU A 25 -23.85 -3.43 5.37
C GLU A 25 -23.21 -2.23 6.03
N CYS A 26 -22.02 -2.36 6.56
CA CYS A 26 -21.31 -1.24 7.17
C CYS A 26 -20.13 -0.82 6.32
N LEU A 27 -20.42 0.07 5.43
CA LEU A 27 -19.54 0.71 4.43
C LEU A 27 -18.38 1.47 5.06
N GLY A 28 -17.44 0.74 5.54
CA GLY A 28 -16.21 1.34 5.97
C GLY A 28 -15.04 0.81 5.16
N THR A 29 -14.52 1.58 4.24
CA THR A 29 -13.40 1.23 3.38
C THR A 29 -12.11 1.00 4.18
N THR A 30 -11.55 -0.21 4.25
CA THR A 30 -10.12 -0.38 4.54
C THR A 30 -9.38 0.02 3.27
N TYR A 31 -8.69 1.14 3.34
CA TYR A 31 -8.03 1.70 2.16
C TYR A 31 -6.57 1.28 2.06
N THR A 32 -6.14 0.34 2.91
CA THR A 32 -4.72 0.12 3.06
C THR A 32 -4.38 -1.33 3.38
N TYR A 33 -3.34 -1.78 2.77
CA TYR A 33 -2.59 -2.98 3.10
C TYR A 33 -1.15 -2.75 2.67
N ASP A 34 -0.25 -3.57 3.15
CA ASP A 34 1.12 -3.56 2.68
C ASP A 34 1.71 -4.97 2.66
N VAL A 35 2.85 -5.13 2.01
CA VAL A 35 3.53 -6.42 1.87
C VAL A 35 5.02 -6.20 2.10
N PHE A 36 5.64 -7.12 2.84
CA PHE A 36 7.07 -7.09 3.07
C PHE A 36 7.68 -8.49 3.13
N LYS A 37 9.01 -8.57 3.04
CA LYS A 37 9.77 -9.77 3.39
C LYS A 37 10.28 -9.64 4.81
N ASP A 38 9.96 -10.62 5.64
CA ASP A 38 10.49 -10.68 7.00
C ASP A 38 11.95 -11.17 7.01
N LYS A 39 12.56 -11.20 8.19
CA LYS A 39 13.95 -11.63 8.36
C LYS A 39 14.19 -13.11 8.03
N GLN A 40 13.13 -13.92 7.98
CA GLN A 40 13.19 -15.31 7.56
C GLN A 40 12.96 -15.48 6.05
N GLY A 41 12.78 -14.37 5.32
CA GLY A 41 12.54 -14.35 3.87
C GLY A 41 11.10 -14.69 3.49
N ARG A 42 10.17 -14.81 4.45
CA ARG A 42 8.75 -15.04 4.17
C ARG A 42 8.12 -13.76 3.63
N THR A 43 7.20 -13.91 2.69
CA THR A 43 6.41 -12.79 2.17
C THR A 43 5.17 -12.62 3.04
N ILE A 44 5.12 -11.51 3.76
CA ILE A 44 4.09 -11.22 4.76
C ILE A 44 3.14 -10.15 4.23
N LEU A 45 1.84 -10.44 4.26
CA LEU A 45 0.78 -9.49 4.02
C LEU A 45 0.36 -8.84 5.33
N ILE A 46 0.29 -7.51 5.33
CA ILE A 46 -0.24 -6.68 6.40
C ILE A 46 -1.67 -6.30 6.04
N THR A 47 -2.64 -6.67 6.85
CA THR A 47 -4.04 -6.30 6.61
C THR A 47 -4.74 -5.89 7.89
N PRO A 48 -5.36 -4.70 7.93
CA PRO A 48 -6.23 -4.32 9.02
C PRO A 48 -7.44 -5.23 9.10
N TYR A 49 -7.79 -5.62 10.31
CA TYR A 49 -9.00 -6.37 10.62
C TYR A 49 -10.01 -5.48 11.36
N TRP A 50 -11.27 -5.65 11.05
CA TRP A 50 -12.34 -4.94 11.73
C TRP A 50 -13.60 -5.82 11.81
N ASN A 51 -14.13 -6.00 13.03
CA ASN A 51 -15.36 -6.74 13.26
C ASN A 51 -16.52 -5.78 13.55
N ILE A 52 -17.32 -5.54 12.54
CA ILE A 52 -18.40 -4.58 12.60
C ILE A 52 -19.58 -4.99 13.46
N ASN A 53 -19.91 -6.28 13.50
CA ASN A 53 -21.07 -6.75 14.23
C ASN A 53 -21.00 -6.45 15.75
N LYS A 54 -19.77 -6.23 16.23
CA LYS A 54 -19.55 -5.90 17.65
C LYS A 54 -19.47 -4.40 17.92
N GLN A 55 -19.17 -3.58 16.94
CA GLN A 55 -19.22 -2.13 17.10
C GLN A 55 -20.65 -1.59 17.14
N CYS A 56 -21.57 -2.20 16.38
CA CYS A 56 -22.97 -1.78 16.35
C CYS A 56 -23.77 -2.17 17.62
N ASN A 57 -23.27 -3.15 18.37
CA ASN A 57 -23.97 -3.67 19.56
C ASN A 57 -23.41 -3.15 20.90
N THR A 58 -22.40 -2.27 20.87
CA THR A 58 -21.72 -1.80 22.10
C THR A 58 -22.28 -0.51 22.67
N GLU A 59 -23.46 -0.07 22.29
CA GLU A 59 -24.13 1.06 22.96
C GLU A 59 -24.49 0.78 24.45
N GLY A 60 -23.78 -0.11 25.09
CA GLY A 60 -24.08 -0.44 26.48
C GLY A 60 -22.96 -0.99 27.35
N ASP A 61 -21.87 -1.43 26.80
CA ASP A 61 -20.80 -2.02 27.63
C ASP A 61 -19.39 -1.43 27.32
N PRO A 62 -19.00 -0.39 28.09
CA PRO A 62 -17.67 0.21 27.97
C PRO A 62 -16.52 -0.72 28.43
N SER A 63 -16.82 -1.87 29.03
CA SER A 63 -15.81 -2.82 29.52
C SER A 63 -15.32 -3.81 28.48
N ILE A 64 -15.98 -3.91 27.35
CA ILE A 64 -15.51 -4.74 26.23
C ILE A 64 -14.45 -3.95 25.48
N GLY A 65 -13.19 -4.27 25.71
CA GLY A 65 -12.08 -3.62 25.02
C GLY A 65 -12.25 -3.66 23.50
N LEU A 66 -12.57 -2.51 22.91
CA LEU A 66 -12.76 -2.33 21.45
C LEU A 66 -11.51 -2.80 20.66
N GLU A 67 -10.36 -2.81 21.30
CA GLU A 67 -9.08 -3.25 20.76
C GLU A 67 -9.10 -4.68 20.22
N LYS A 68 -9.96 -5.56 20.77
CA LYS A 68 -10.09 -6.95 20.28
C LYS A 68 -10.72 -7.04 18.89
N TYR A 69 -11.30 -5.94 18.40
CA TYR A 69 -12.04 -5.91 17.14
C TYR A 69 -11.37 -5.06 16.08
N HIS A 70 -10.28 -4.37 16.44
CA HIS A 70 -9.55 -3.47 15.56
C HIS A 70 -8.04 -3.77 15.65
N TYR A 71 -7.60 -4.79 14.95
CA TYR A 71 -6.21 -5.19 14.95
C TYR A 71 -5.65 -5.26 13.53
N ILE A 72 -4.36 -5.41 13.43
CA ILE A 72 -3.67 -5.60 12.17
C ILE A 72 -3.12 -7.02 12.15
N SER A 73 -3.55 -7.83 11.18
CA SER A 73 -3.03 -9.18 10.97
C SER A 73 -1.80 -9.16 10.09
N LEU A 74 -0.80 -9.91 10.48
CA LEU A 74 0.35 -10.28 9.67
C LEU A 74 0.14 -11.71 9.19
N ILE A 75 0.13 -11.93 7.88
CA ILE A 75 -0.24 -13.20 7.26
C ILE A 75 0.87 -13.66 6.34
N ASP A 76 1.33 -14.89 6.54
CA ASP A 76 2.28 -15.54 5.63
C ASP A 76 1.57 -15.93 4.33
N LEU A 77 1.97 -15.34 3.21
CA LEU A 77 1.36 -15.61 1.91
C LEU A 77 1.65 -17.01 1.37
N ALA A 78 2.65 -17.72 1.90
CA ALA A 78 2.95 -19.07 1.44
C ALA A 78 1.83 -20.07 1.76
N ASN A 79 1.17 -19.87 2.89
CA ASN A 79 0.16 -20.80 3.43
C ASN A 79 -1.12 -20.11 3.90
N ASN A 80 -1.22 -18.79 3.75
CA ASN A 80 -2.32 -17.95 4.23
C ASN A 80 -2.57 -18.03 5.74
N ASN A 81 -1.55 -18.37 6.52
CA ASN A 81 -1.64 -18.46 7.96
C ASN A 81 -1.36 -17.10 8.61
N GLU A 82 -2.24 -16.73 9.52
CA GLU A 82 -2.00 -15.60 10.41
C GLU A 82 -0.87 -15.94 11.38
N ILE A 83 0.20 -15.16 11.34
CA ILE A 83 1.39 -15.36 12.18
C ILE A 83 1.41 -14.44 13.40
N GLN A 84 0.75 -13.30 13.31
CA GLN A 84 0.73 -12.30 14.38
C GLN A 84 -0.45 -11.34 14.24
N ASN A 85 -0.96 -10.86 15.40
CA ASN A 85 -1.93 -9.78 15.47
C ASN A 85 -1.38 -8.64 16.31
N LEU A 86 -1.39 -7.44 15.74
CA LEU A 86 -1.02 -6.20 16.41
C LEU A 86 -2.30 -5.55 16.95
N VAL A 87 -2.53 -5.72 18.24
CA VAL A 87 -3.74 -5.27 18.94
C VAL A 87 -3.47 -3.94 19.66
N GLY A 88 -4.44 -3.02 19.66
CA GLY A 88 -4.31 -1.75 20.39
C GLY A 88 -5.03 -0.55 19.75
N HIS A 89 -5.49 -0.66 18.50
CA HIS A 89 -6.40 0.33 17.94
C HIS A 89 -7.79 0.19 18.52
N THR A 90 -8.46 1.33 18.76
CA THR A 90 -9.82 1.38 19.33
C THR A 90 -10.89 1.74 18.30
N ASP A 91 -10.46 1.97 17.06
CA ASP A 91 -11.32 2.17 15.92
C ASP A 91 -10.64 1.59 14.67
N ARG A 92 -11.35 1.64 13.58
CA ARG A 92 -10.92 1.10 12.30
C ARG A 92 -9.63 1.75 11.82
N VAL A 93 -8.65 0.92 11.53
CA VAL A 93 -7.40 1.35 10.90
C VAL A 93 -7.67 1.77 9.46
N VAL A 94 -7.30 2.97 9.10
CA VAL A 94 -7.54 3.58 7.77
C VAL A 94 -6.29 3.65 6.92
N THR A 95 -5.12 3.62 7.53
CA THR A 95 -3.85 3.58 6.82
C THR A 95 -2.83 2.76 7.59
N CYS A 96 -2.02 1.99 6.86
CA CYS A 96 -0.84 1.31 7.39
C CYS A 96 0.24 1.23 6.32
N ARG A 97 1.50 1.33 6.73
CA ARG A 97 2.67 1.20 5.84
C ARG A 97 3.80 0.51 6.57
N PHE A 98 4.49 -0.35 5.84
CA PHE A 98 5.71 -1.01 6.28
C PHE A 98 6.93 -0.16 5.94
N PHE A 99 7.92 -0.20 6.83
CA PHE A 99 9.23 0.43 6.64
C PHE A 99 10.34 -0.43 7.24
N GLU A 100 11.48 -0.42 6.59
CA GLU A 100 12.71 -0.99 7.12
C GLU A 100 13.72 0.14 7.37
N ASP A 101 14.30 0.16 8.55
CA ASP A 101 15.35 1.09 8.90
C ASP A 101 16.65 0.72 8.16
N PRO A 102 17.13 1.56 7.24
CA PRO A 102 18.30 1.27 6.43
C PRO A 102 19.62 1.20 7.23
N PHE A 103 19.63 1.71 8.46
CA PHE A 103 20.83 1.71 9.32
C PHE A 103 20.91 0.49 10.20
N THR A 104 19.78 -0.05 10.65
CA THR A 104 19.73 -1.15 11.63
C THR A 104 19.10 -2.42 11.09
N GLY A 105 18.44 -2.37 9.93
CA GLY A 105 17.64 -3.46 9.38
C GLY A 105 16.42 -3.83 10.24
N LYS A 106 16.04 -2.99 11.19
CA LYS A 106 14.81 -3.20 11.96
C LYS A 106 13.59 -2.90 11.10
N GLN A 107 12.56 -3.69 11.31
CA GLN A 107 11.32 -3.62 10.54
C GLN A 107 10.22 -2.99 11.39
N TYR A 108 9.49 -2.06 10.79
CA TYR A 108 8.45 -1.28 11.45
C TYR A 108 7.16 -1.25 10.64
N LEU A 109 6.06 -1.20 11.36
CA LEU A 109 4.75 -0.88 10.82
C LEU A 109 4.24 0.40 11.47
N ILE A 110 3.85 1.37 10.67
CA ILE A 110 3.07 2.51 11.12
C ILE A 110 1.61 2.35 10.70
N SER A 111 0.69 2.71 11.59
CA SER A 111 -0.75 2.63 11.34
C SER A 111 -1.49 3.79 11.97
N ALA A 112 -2.63 4.18 11.38
CA ALA A 112 -3.53 5.17 11.96
C ALA A 112 -4.99 4.74 11.82
N ASP A 113 -5.81 5.06 12.83
CA ASP A 113 -7.23 4.77 12.86
C ASP A 113 -8.11 6.03 12.64
N ARG A 114 -9.42 5.82 12.55
CA ARG A 114 -10.39 6.90 12.35
C ARG A 114 -10.52 7.87 13.53
N LYS A 115 -10.07 7.48 14.72
CA LYS A 115 -10.03 8.32 15.91
C LYS A 115 -8.67 9.02 16.08
N TYR A 116 -7.95 9.22 14.99
CA TYR A 116 -6.65 9.94 14.96
C TYR A 116 -5.55 9.29 15.80
N LYS A 117 -5.66 8.02 16.12
CA LYS A 117 -4.66 7.30 16.88
C LYS A 117 -3.60 6.76 15.93
N VAL A 118 -2.36 7.18 16.12
CA VAL A 118 -1.20 6.73 15.36
C VAL A 118 -0.36 5.79 16.21
N LYS A 119 -0.03 4.65 15.67
CA LYS A 119 0.81 3.65 16.33
C LYS A 119 1.97 3.25 15.44
N VAL A 120 3.14 3.03 16.05
CA VAL A 120 4.29 2.41 15.40
C VAL A 120 4.68 1.17 16.18
N TRP A 121 4.82 0.08 15.44
CA TRP A 121 5.17 -1.23 15.92
C TRP A 121 6.56 -1.59 15.39
N GLU A 122 7.50 -1.96 16.26
CA GLU A 122 8.69 -2.70 15.85
C GLU A 122 8.29 -4.15 15.64
N LEU A 123 8.47 -4.67 14.42
CA LEU A 123 8.04 -6.03 14.05
C LEU A 123 9.07 -7.04 14.56
N THR A 124 8.85 -7.45 15.80
CA THR A 124 9.53 -8.55 16.48
C THR A 124 8.55 -9.72 16.60
N ASP A 125 8.99 -10.85 17.14
CA ASP A 125 8.13 -12.04 17.33
C ASP A 125 6.83 -11.73 18.09
N ASN A 126 6.83 -10.69 18.93
CA ASN A 126 5.66 -10.29 19.73
C ASN A 126 5.07 -8.92 19.32
N GLY A 127 5.65 -8.24 18.34
CA GLY A 127 5.21 -6.91 17.90
C GLY A 127 5.31 -5.86 19.00
N LYS A 128 6.43 -5.17 19.09
CA LYS A 128 6.62 -4.16 20.14
C LYS A 128 6.06 -2.82 19.73
N LEU A 129 5.06 -2.32 20.46
CA LEU A 129 4.57 -0.95 20.31
C LEU A 129 5.62 0.04 20.84
N ILE A 130 6.11 0.94 19.99
CA ILE A 130 7.14 1.93 20.31
C ILE A 130 6.66 3.38 20.22
N PHE A 131 5.48 3.61 19.64
CA PHE A 131 4.87 4.93 19.54
C PHE A 131 3.35 4.78 19.56
N ASP A 132 2.69 5.58 20.41
CA ASP A 132 1.23 5.63 20.54
C ASP A 132 0.81 7.07 20.83
N LYS A 133 0.21 7.73 19.86
CA LYS A 133 -0.24 9.12 20.00
C LYS A 133 -1.68 9.25 19.48
N GLU A 134 -2.48 9.98 20.20
CA GLU A 134 -3.81 10.40 19.79
C GLU A 134 -3.76 11.89 19.41
N LEU A 135 -4.07 12.19 18.16
CA LEU A 135 -3.88 13.51 17.54
C LEU A 135 -5.23 14.21 17.35
N LYS A 136 -5.93 14.51 18.45
CA LYS A 136 -7.29 15.07 18.39
C LYS A 136 -7.37 16.56 18.07
N GLU A 137 -6.37 17.34 18.48
CA GLU A 137 -6.43 18.80 18.34
C GLU A 137 -6.04 19.24 16.94
N GLY A 138 -6.95 19.95 16.27
CA GLY A 138 -6.71 20.54 14.95
C GLY A 138 -7.02 19.65 13.76
N TYR A 139 -7.52 18.44 13.95
CA TYR A 139 -7.85 17.52 12.87
C TYR A 139 -9.35 17.51 12.61
N ASP A 140 -9.76 18.11 11.49
CA ASP A 140 -11.15 18.09 11.02
C ASP A 140 -11.51 16.79 10.27
N ASN A 141 -10.51 15.94 9.98
CA ASN A 141 -10.69 14.72 9.21
C ASN A 141 -9.64 13.66 9.61
N PHE A 142 -9.89 12.39 9.29
CA PHE A 142 -9.00 11.30 9.67
C PHE A 142 -7.62 11.37 9.00
N ILE A 143 -6.62 10.74 9.63
CA ILE A 143 -5.27 10.63 9.10
C ILE A 143 -5.31 9.72 7.88
N TYR A 144 -4.98 10.28 6.73
CA TYR A 144 -5.08 9.56 5.45
C TYR A 144 -3.75 8.96 5.00
N SER A 145 -2.65 9.62 5.30
CA SER A 145 -1.33 9.15 4.91
C SER A 145 -0.33 9.26 6.06
N VAL A 146 0.54 8.27 6.12
CA VAL A 146 1.60 8.15 7.12
C VAL A 146 2.93 7.79 6.47
N LEU A 147 4.03 8.21 7.09
CA LEU A 147 5.38 7.98 6.60
C LEU A 147 6.34 7.87 7.78
N MET A 148 7.41 7.09 7.63
CA MET A 148 8.54 7.06 8.56
C MET A 148 9.80 7.54 7.86
N ILE A 149 10.61 8.31 8.58
CA ILE A 149 11.91 8.79 8.14
C ILE A 149 12.97 8.34 9.16
N PHE A 150 14.00 7.69 8.67
CA PHE A 150 15.08 7.18 9.49
C PHE A 150 16.31 8.06 9.34
N GLU A 151 16.81 8.53 10.47
CA GLU A 151 18.10 9.18 10.60
C GLU A 151 18.99 8.31 11.51
N LYS A 152 20.30 8.49 11.48
CA LYS A 152 21.22 7.65 12.26
C LYS A 152 20.90 7.61 13.77
N THR A 153 20.32 8.67 14.30
CA THR A 153 20.09 8.83 15.75
C THR A 153 18.62 8.96 16.13
N LYS A 154 17.72 9.07 15.18
CA LYS A 154 16.29 9.28 15.47
C LYS A 154 15.40 8.75 14.35
N ILE A 155 14.20 8.42 14.74
CA ILE A 155 13.11 8.01 13.83
C ILE A 155 12.03 9.07 13.90
N ARG A 156 11.60 9.55 12.71
CA ARG A 156 10.48 10.48 12.62
C ARG A 156 9.24 9.78 12.08
N VAL A 157 8.11 10.20 12.60
CA VAL A 157 6.78 9.82 12.15
C VAL A 157 6.11 11.02 11.52
N VAL A 158 5.68 10.91 10.28
CA VAL A 158 4.97 11.96 9.57
C VAL A 158 3.52 11.51 9.38
N THR A 159 2.60 12.37 9.71
CA THR A 159 1.15 12.13 9.54
C THR A 159 0.54 13.27 8.75
N SER A 160 -0.41 12.96 7.88
CA SER A 160 -1.15 13.97 7.15
C SER A 160 -2.64 13.64 7.12
N THR A 161 -3.47 14.69 7.20
CA THR A 161 -4.93 14.57 7.16
C THR A 161 -5.48 14.91 5.80
N LEU A 162 -6.55 14.22 5.43
CA LEU A 162 -7.42 14.65 4.35
C LEU A 162 -8.28 15.81 4.87
N GLY A 163 -8.59 16.81 4.06
CA GLY A 163 -9.42 17.94 4.46
C GLY A 163 -8.59 19.14 4.89
N SER A 164 -8.16 19.21 6.14
CA SER A 164 -7.34 20.32 6.62
C SER A 164 -5.94 20.37 5.99
N GLY A 165 -5.44 19.22 5.49
CA GLY A 165 -4.10 19.11 4.93
C GLY A 165 -2.99 19.26 5.98
N GLU A 166 -3.33 19.25 7.26
CA GLU A 166 -2.35 19.41 8.32
C GLU A 166 -1.35 18.25 8.33
N THR A 167 -0.07 18.57 8.28
CA THR A 167 1.01 17.58 8.31
C THR A 167 1.91 17.84 9.51
N ASN A 168 2.07 16.81 10.33
CA ASN A 168 2.86 16.85 11.54
C ASN A 168 4.01 15.85 11.49
N VAL A 169 5.17 16.24 12.03
CA VAL A 169 6.36 15.41 12.14
C VAL A 169 6.72 15.24 13.61
N PHE A 170 6.66 14.00 14.08
CA PHE A 170 7.00 13.59 15.44
C PHE A 170 8.37 12.93 15.45
N VAL A 171 9.06 12.96 16.59
CA VAL A 171 10.26 12.16 16.85
C VAL A 171 9.91 11.08 17.86
N ILE A 172 10.17 9.82 17.54
CA ILE A 172 9.91 8.70 18.45
C ILE A 172 10.82 8.84 19.68
N GLY A 173 10.22 8.72 20.87
CA GLY A 173 10.93 8.85 22.14
C GLY A 173 11.18 10.30 22.58
N SER A 174 10.66 11.29 21.86
CA SER A 174 10.70 12.69 22.28
C SER A 174 9.33 13.15 22.80
N ASP A 175 9.33 13.94 23.86
CA ASP A 175 8.15 14.62 24.39
C ASP A 175 7.96 16.03 23.78
N GLU A 176 8.81 16.41 22.86
CA GLU A 176 8.70 17.68 22.15
C GLU A 176 7.40 17.75 21.34
N GLN A 177 6.90 18.97 21.18
CA GLN A 177 5.77 19.21 20.28
C GLN A 177 6.14 18.86 18.85
N PRO A 178 5.20 18.29 18.07
CA PRO A 178 5.49 17.97 16.69
C PRO A 178 5.84 19.21 15.87
N LEU A 179 6.77 19.06 14.96
CA LEU A 179 6.99 20.06 13.92
C LEU A 179 5.77 20.06 12.98
N LYS A 180 5.04 21.15 12.94
CA LYS A 180 3.97 21.37 11.95
C LYS A 180 4.60 21.89 10.68
N LEU A 181 4.38 21.18 9.57
CA LEU A 181 4.83 21.68 8.27
C LEU A 181 3.95 22.86 7.85
N GLN A 182 4.61 23.91 7.37
CA GLN A 182 3.93 25.13 6.95
C GLN A 182 3.18 24.95 5.64
N ASP A 183 2.18 25.80 5.42
CA ASP A 183 1.40 25.93 4.18
C ASP A 183 0.71 24.68 3.64
N THR A 184 0.48 23.72 4.54
CA THR A 184 -0.26 22.50 4.20
C THR A 184 -1.78 22.65 4.36
N LYS A 185 -2.23 23.73 4.98
CA LYS A 185 -3.65 24.03 5.20
C LYS A 185 -4.40 24.11 3.87
N ASP A 186 -5.56 23.49 3.81
CA ASP A 186 -6.42 23.43 2.62
C ASP A 186 -5.89 22.62 1.42
N LEU A 187 -4.75 21.92 1.58
CA LEU A 187 -4.18 21.09 0.51
C LEU A 187 -4.96 19.82 0.20
N ASN A 188 -5.76 19.31 1.13
CA ASN A 188 -6.39 17.98 0.98
C ASN A 188 -5.36 16.94 0.56
N ILE A 189 -4.40 16.64 1.43
CA ILE A 189 -3.29 15.77 1.07
C ILE A 189 -3.77 14.32 0.91
N TYR A 190 -3.61 13.79 -0.29
CA TYR A 190 -4.00 12.42 -0.65
C TYR A 190 -2.84 11.43 -0.55
N TYR A 191 -1.60 11.92 -0.63
CA TYR A 191 -0.44 11.07 -0.67
C TYR A 191 0.78 11.74 -0.05
N LEU A 192 1.53 10.99 0.75
CA LEU A 192 2.84 11.35 1.27
C LEU A 192 3.89 10.42 0.71
N ASP A 193 5.02 10.98 0.33
CA ASP A 193 6.24 10.25 0.02
C ASP A 193 7.47 10.95 0.57
N TYR A 194 8.61 10.30 0.41
CA TYR A 194 9.88 10.72 0.97
C TYR A 194 10.97 10.65 -0.07
N TRP A 195 11.82 11.68 -0.09
CA TRP A 195 13.03 11.73 -0.88
C TRP A 195 14.19 12.19 -0.01
N PHE A 196 15.30 11.46 -0.08
CA PHE A 196 16.54 11.82 0.57
C PHE A 196 17.54 12.33 -0.46
N GLU A 197 17.97 13.57 -0.30
CA GLU A 197 19.00 14.20 -1.10
C GLU A 197 20.33 14.15 -0.34
N GLU A 198 21.27 13.34 -0.84
CA GLU A 198 22.56 13.14 -0.17
C GLU A 198 23.39 14.42 -0.12
N LYS A 199 23.38 15.19 -1.22
CA LYS A 199 24.07 16.47 -1.35
C LYS A 199 23.23 17.42 -2.16
N ASP A 200 22.75 18.46 -1.50
CA ASP A 200 22.11 19.61 -2.16
C ASP A 200 23.15 20.53 -2.81
N ALA A 201 22.70 21.65 -3.36
CA ALA A 201 23.58 22.65 -3.99
C ALA A 201 24.65 23.22 -3.05
N ASP A 202 24.42 23.18 -1.73
CA ASP A 202 25.35 23.64 -0.69
C ASP A 202 26.22 22.50 -0.14
N GLY A 203 26.06 21.27 -0.64
CA GLY A 203 26.81 20.09 -0.24
C GLY A 203 26.28 19.39 1.03
N ASN A 204 25.10 19.78 1.53
CA ASN A 204 24.47 19.22 2.71
C ASN A 204 23.43 18.17 2.35
N SER A 205 23.22 17.20 3.25
CA SER A 205 22.11 16.25 3.09
C SER A 205 20.78 16.88 3.52
N GLU A 206 19.69 16.54 2.83
CA GLU A 206 18.36 17.03 3.14
C GLU A 206 17.30 15.91 3.05
N HIS A 207 16.32 16.00 3.93
CA HIS A 207 15.17 15.10 3.98
C HIS A 207 13.94 15.83 3.47
N HIS A 208 13.37 15.36 2.36
CA HIS A 208 12.22 15.96 1.73
C HIS A 208 10.96 15.15 1.98
N ILE A 209 9.90 15.81 2.44
CA ILE A 209 8.55 15.25 2.50
C ILE A 209 7.77 15.78 1.30
N ILE A 210 7.30 14.87 0.47
CA ILE A 210 6.51 15.16 -0.72
C ILE A 210 5.04 14.97 -0.37
N GLN A 211 4.26 16.01 -0.58
CA GLN A 211 2.84 16.08 -0.26
C GLN A 211 2.07 16.36 -1.54
N CYS A 212 1.37 15.33 -2.04
CA CYS A 212 0.51 15.48 -3.20
C CYS A 212 -0.91 15.84 -2.73
N GLY A 213 -1.35 17.02 -3.07
CA GLY A 213 -2.63 17.58 -2.63
C GLY A 213 -3.39 18.32 -3.72
N LYS A 214 -4.39 19.07 -3.28
CA LYS A 214 -5.24 19.86 -4.18
C LYS A 214 -4.42 20.96 -4.87
N ASN A 215 -4.44 20.97 -6.20
CA ASN A 215 -3.84 21.99 -7.08
C ASN A 215 -2.33 22.15 -6.99
N LYS A 216 -1.63 21.45 -6.12
CA LYS A 216 -0.18 21.56 -5.99
C LYS A 216 0.46 20.33 -5.37
N ILE A 217 1.75 20.21 -5.62
CA ILE A 217 2.65 19.31 -4.94
C ILE A 217 3.56 20.18 -4.07
N LEU A 218 3.55 19.93 -2.77
CA LEU A 218 4.39 20.64 -1.83
C LEU A 218 5.55 19.75 -1.42
N ILE A 219 6.76 20.28 -1.46
CA ILE A 219 7.96 19.56 -1.05
C ILE A 219 8.60 20.33 0.11
N SER A 220 8.51 19.74 1.30
CA SER A 220 9.02 20.33 2.54
C SER A 220 10.39 19.77 2.88
N GLN A 221 11.36 20.66 3.10
CA GLN A 221 12.72 20.36 3.51
C GLN A 221 12.81 20.38 5.04
N LEU A 222 13.14 19.24 5.65
CA LEU A 222 13.05 19.10 7.11
C LEU A 222 14.21 19.77 7.86
N ILE A 223 15.41 19.77 7.30
CA ILE A 223 16.59 20.33 7.96
C ILE A 223 16.59 21.84 7.80
N LYS A 224 16.37 22.32 6.57
CA LYS A 224 16.30 23.76 6.26
C LYS A 224 15.02 24.42 6.77
N ASN A 225 14.01 23.62 7.11
CA ASN A 225 12.67 24.09 7.51
C ASN A 225 12.07 25.07 6.49
N THR A 226 12.21 24.73 5.22
CA THR A 226 11.67 25.48 4.07
C THR A 226 10.83 24.58 3.19
N HIS A 227 10.11 25.14 2.25
CA HIS A 227 9.35 24.39 1.29
C HIS A 227 9.38 25.05 -0.09
N TYR A 228 9.05 24.28 -1.11
CA TYR A 228 8.78 24.78 -2.44
C TYR A 228 7.60 24.05 -3.06
N GLU A 229 6.95 24.71 -3.99
CA GLU A 229 5.75 24.19 -4.64
C GLU A 229 6.04 23.86 -6.09
N ILE A 230 5.41 22.79 -6.55
CA ILE A 230 5.27 22.48 -7.96
C ILE A 230 3.80 22.68 -8.28
N ALA A 231 3.48 23.78 -8.98
CA ALA A 231 2.12 24.08 -9.37
C ALA A 231 1.57 23.03 -10.33
N THR A 232 0.35 22.61 -10.10
CA THR A 232 -0.41 21.82 -11.06
C THR A 232 -1.48 22.71 -11.67
N ASP A 233 -1.85 22.43 -12.91
CA ASP A 233 -2.90 23.18 -13.61
C ASP A 233 -4.22 23.05 -12.82
N GLU A 234 -4.91 24.18 -12.59
CA GLU A 234 -6.20 24.24 -11.88
C GLU A 234 -7.28 23.34 -12.49
N LYS A 235 -7.17 23.07 -13.80
CA LYS A 235 -8.01 22.08 -14.50
C LYS A 235 -7.95 20.69 -13.89
N TYR A 236 -6.85 20.35 -13.20
CA TYR A 236 -6.59 19.05 -12.57
C TYR A 236 -6.56 19.20 -11.06
N ALA A 237 -7.72 19.38 -10.47
CA ALA A 237 -7.92 19.87 -9.12
C ALA A 237 -7.27 19.07 -7.98
N ASN A 238 -6.94 17.78 -8.16
CA ASN A 238 -6.38 16.96 -7.10
C ASN A 238 -5.27 16.05 -7.63
N ASN A 239 -4.10 16.09 -6.98
CA ASN A 239 -3.05 15.07 -7.16
C ASN A 239 -3.37 13.90 -6.24
N LEU A 240 -3.85 12.80 -6.81
CA LEU A 240 -4.44 11.69 -6.07
C LEU A 240 -3.39 10.72 -5.52
N CYS A 241 -2.31 10.53 -6.23
CA CYS A 241 -1.23 9.65 -5.82
C CYS A 241 0.10 10.08 -6.42
N GLY A 242 1.17 9.52 -5.89
CA GLY A 242 2.51 9.74 -6.39
C GLY A 242 3.40 8.53 -6.06
N MET A 243 4.62 8.56 -6.55
CA MET A 243 5.67 7.61 -6.20
C MET A 243 7.03 8.24 -6.49
N VAL A 244 7.88 8.31 -5.48
CA VAL A 244 9.29 8.64 -5.66
C VAL A 244 10.04 7.39 -6.12
N TYR A 245 10.89 7.52 -7.11
CA TYR A 245 11.72 6.42 -7.58
C TYR A 245 13.01 6.92 -8.22
N LYS A 246 14.01 6.07 -8.22
CA LYS A 246 15.31 6.36 -8.85
C LYS A 246 15.38 5.69 -10.23
N LYS A 247 15.81 6.44 -11.25
CA LYS A 247 16.10 5.94 -12.59
C LYS A 247 17.51 6.38 -13.00
N GLY A 248 18.46 5.44 -13.01
CA GLY A 248 19.87 5.78 -13.11
C GLY A 248 20.28 6.71 -11.97
N ASP A 249 20.82 7.87 -12.31
CA ASP A 249 21.23 8.91 -11.35
C ASP A 249 20.14 9.95 -11.05
N GLN A 250 18.97 9.84 -11.70
CA GLN A 250 17.88 10.78 -11.52
C GLN A 250 16.94 10.32 -10.39
N ASP A 251 16.62 11.25 -9.51
CA ASP A 251 15.58 11.10 -8.50
C ASP A 251 14.28 11.72 -9.06
N LEU A 252 13.27 10.88 -9.29
CA LEU A 252 12.06 11.24 -10.00
C LEU A 252 10.83 11.08 -9.11
N LEU A 253 9.86 11.96 -9.30
CA LEU A 253 8.49 11.82 -8.82
C LEU A 253 7.57 11.59 -10.01
N ILE A 254 6.85 10.49 -10.02
CA ILE A 254 5.67 10.30 -10.85
C ILE A 254 4.44 10.60 -10.03
N THR A 255 3.52 11.38 -10.58
CA THR A 255 2.26 11.72 -9.91
C THR A 255 1.10 11.71 -10.88
N SER A 256 -0.10 11.45 -10.37
CA SER A 256 -1.32 11.58 -11.15
C SER A 256 -2.27 12.58 -10.52
N ALA A 257 -3.00 13.30 -11.37
CA ALA A 257 -4.06 14.19 -10.96
C ALA A 257 -5.42 13.73 -11.52
N THR A 258 -6.48 14.33 -11.01
CA THR A 258 -7.84 14.12 -11.53
C THR A 258 -7.89 14.37 -13.03
N ARG A 259 -8.80 13.71 -13.72
CA ARG A 259 -8.94 13.74 -15.19
C ARG A 259 -7.75 13.13 -15.95
N GLY A 260 -6.96 12.26 -15.28
CA GLY A 260 -5.97 11.44 -15.95
C GLY A 260 -4.67 12.12 -16.34
N LEU A 261 -4.32 13.23 -15.73
CA LEU A 261 -3.00 13.83 -15.91
C LEU A 261 -1.96 12.98 -15.15
N ILE A 262 -0.91 12.57 -15.84
CA ILE A 262 0.29 11.97 -15.28
C ILE A 262 1.45 12.92 -15.51
N LYS A 263 2.22 13.23 -14.48
CA LYS A 263 3.43 14.04 -14.55
C LYS A 263 4.63 13.27 -14.05
N ILE A 264 5.76 13.44 -14.71
CA ILE A 264 7.06 12.98 -14.26
C ILE A 264 7.91 14.23 -14.01
N ILE A 265 8.44 14.31 -12.79
CA ILE A 265 9.14 15.51 -12.28
C ILE A 265 10.53 15.06 -11.85
N ASP A 266 11.56 15.76 -12.32
CA ASP A 266 12.90 15.64 -11.78
C ASP A 266 12.95 16.42 -10.45
N LEU A 267 13.26 15.73 -9.36
CA LEU A 267 13.21 16.32 -8.02
C LEU A 267 14.38 17.28 -7.76
N LYS A 268 15.55 16.99 -8.31
CA LYS A 268 16.74 17.86 -8.17
C LYS A 268 16.60 19.15 -8.98
N GLU A 269 16.20 19.00 -10.24
CA GLU A 269 15.99 20.11 -11.15
C GLU A 269 14.68 20.88 -10.84
N ARG A 270 13.79 20.29 -10.02
CA ARG A 270 12.43 20.82 -9.70
C ARG A 270 11.61 21.11 -10.94
N LYS A 271 11.73 20.24 -11.94
CA LYS A 271 11.19 20.48 -13.27
C LYS A 271 10.36 19.29 -13.75
N GLU A 272 9.20 19.59 -14.35
CA GLU A 272 8.45 18.63 -15.15
C GLU A 272 9.27 18.23 -16.39
N ILE A 273 9.49 16.91 -16.57
CA ILE A 273 10.22 16.37 -17.72
C ILE A 273 9.27 15.73 -18.73
N HIS A 274 8.15 15.18 -18.25
CA HIS A 274 7.10 14.62 -19.10
C HIS A 274 5.73 14.83 -18.48
N SER A 275 4.70 14.98 -19.33
CA SER A 275 3.29 14.92 -18.93
C SER A 275 2.44 14.24 -19.98
N TYR A 276 1.40 13.55 -19.52
CA TYR A 276 0.43 12.86 -20.36
C TYR A 276 -0.98 13.09 -19.84
N GLU A 277 -1.91 13.36 -20.74
CA GLU A 277 -3.33 13.44 -20.43
C GLU A 277 -4.07 12.19 -20.92
N TYR A 278 -4.81 11.59 -20.01
CA TYR A 278 -5.77 10.53 -20.31
C TYR A 278 -7.15 11.00 -19.88
N PRO A 279 -7.97 11.56 -20.80
CA PRO A 279 -9.26 12.14 -20.45
C PRO A 279 -10.15 11.14 -19.71
N ASP A 280 -10.85 11.64 -18.67
CA ASP A 280 -11.86 10.92 -17.90
C ASP A 280 -11.37 9.68 -17.15
N VAL A 281 -10.10 9.64 -16.77
CA VAL A 281 -9.49 8.54 -16.03
C VAL A 281 -9.10 8.98 -14.63
N PHE A 282 -9.28 8.11 -13.65
CA PHE A 282 -8.81 8.29 -12.28
C PHE A 282 -7.77 7.23 -11.94
N PHE A 283 -6.56 7.68 -11.63
CA PHE A 283 -5.48 6.83 -11.21
C PHE A 283 -5.28 6.95 -9.70
N TYR A 284 -5.19 5.81 -9.01
CA TYR A 284 -5.12 5.80 -7.56
C TYR A 284 -3.79 5.34 -6.99
N ASN A 285 -2.96 4.65 -7.80
CA ASN A 285 -1.74 4.08 -7.28
C ASN A 285 -0.75 3.74 -8.39
N PHE A 286 0.52 3.99 -8.11
CA PHE A 286 1.66 3.57 -8.92
C PHE A 286 2.41 2.44 -8.24
N VAL A 287 2.93 1.50 -9.04
CA VAL A 287 3.78 0.42 -8.58
C VAL A 287 4.97 0.26 -9.51
N ARG A 288 6.17 0.38 -8.99
CA ARG A 288 7.37 0.03 -9.76
C ARG A 288 7.42 -1.49 -9.95
N TRP A 289 7.26 -1.94 -11.19
CA TRP A 289 7.35 -3.36 -11.52
C TRP A 289 8.80 -3.82 -11.57
N ASN A 290 9.61 -3.08 -12.30
CA ASN A 290 11.06 -3.23 -12.42
C ASN A 290 11.67 -1.88 -12.81
N ASP A 291 12.92 -1.88 -13.26
CA ASP A 291 13.63 -0.64 -13.63
C ASP A 291 13.03 0.03 -14.87
N GLN A 292 12.40 -0.73 -15.76
CA GLN A 292 11.80 -0.23 -16.99
C GLN A 292 10.31 0.06 -16.86
N TYR A 293 9.55 -0.78 -16.14
CA TYR A 293 8.08 -0.71 -16.15
C TYR A 293 7.49 -0.20 -14.84
N ILE A 294 6.53 0.70 -14.97
CA ILE A 294 5.69 1.21 -13.89
C ILE A 294 4.24 0.82 -14.18
N LEU A 295 3.59 0.22 -13.22
CA LEU A 295 2.18 -0.13 -13.28
C LEU A 295 1.33 0.99 -12.70
N LEU A 296 0.21 1.27 -13.33
CA LEU A 296 -0.73 2.30 -12.95
C LEU A 296 -2.15 1.72 -12.99
N TYR A 297 -2.82 1.71 -11.85
CA TYR A 297 -4.17 1.18 -11.77
C TYR A 297 -5.22 2.23 -12.14
N GLU A 298 -6.05 1.90 -13.12
CA GLU A 298 -7.21 2.67 -13.56
C GLU A 298 -8.50 2.02 -13.08
N ALA A 299 -9.15 2.66 -12.11
CA ALA A 299 -10.30 2.08 -11.43
C ALA A 299 -11.57 2.01 -12.28
N MET A 300 -11.86 3.01 -13.10
CA MET A 300 -13.11 3.09 -13.87
C MET A 300 -13.23 1.98 -14.93
N GLN A 301 -12.14 1.68 -15.60
CA GLN A 301 -12.11 0.64 -16.63
C GLN A 301 -11.54 -0.69 -16.11
N ARG A 302 -11.23 -0.76 -14.81
CA ARG A 302 -10.73 -1.98 -14.15
C ARG A 302 -9.54 -2.59 -14.88
N ARG A 303 -8.54 -1.77 -15.12
CA ARG A 303 -7.33 -2.20 -15.84
C ARG A 303 -6.07 -1.64 -15.20
N ILE A 304 -4.98 -2.33 -15.46
CA ILE A 304 -3.64 -1.86 -15.15
C ILE A 304 -3.02 -1.38 -16.46
N LEU A 305 -2.54 -0.15 -16.46
CA LEU A 305 -1.73 0.40 -17.54
C LEU A 305 -0.27 0.16 -17.21
N VAL A 306 0.52 -0.18 -18.22
CA VAL A 306 1.95 -0.38 -18.11
C VAL A 306 2.67 0.77 -18.82
N LEU A 307 3.39 1.57 -18.06
CA LEU A 307 4.23 2.63 -18.58
C LEU A 307 5.64 2.11 -18.77
N ASP A 308 6.24 2.41 -19.92
CA ASP A 308 7.64 2.10 -20.21
C ASP A 308 8.49 3.36 -19.98
N SER A 309 9.29 3.34 -18.91
CA SER A 309 10.14 4.47 -18.54
C SER A 309 11.29 4.71 -19.50
N ASP A 310 11.70 3.69 -20.26
CA ASP A 310 12.75 3.80 -21.30
C ASP A 310 12.20 4.36 -22.61
N ASN A 311 10.87 4.33 -22.78
CA ASN A 311 10.16 4.89 -23.90
C ASN A 311 9.34 6.12 -23.52
N ASN A 312 9.96 7.05 -22.81
CA ASN A 312 9.34 8.32 -22.37
C ASN A 312 8.02 8.11 -21.63
N TYR A 313 7.90 7.08 -20.79
CA TYR A 313 6.71 6.76 -19.99
C TYR A 313 5.42 6.53 -20.81
N LYS A 314 5.55 6.14 -22.07
CA LYS A 314 4.39 5.77 -22.89
C LYS A 314 3.71 4.52 -22.35
N ILE A 315 2.40 4.47 -22.47
CA ILE A 315 1.65 3.24 -22.20
C ILE A 315 1.93 2.23 -23.29
N VAL A 316 2.55 1.12 -22.92
CA VAL A 316 2.93 0.03 -23.83
C VAL A 316 2.02 -1.17 -23.72
N SER A 317 1.27 -1.29 -22.63
CA SER A 317 0.34 -2.40 -22.43
C SER A 317 -0.83 -2.01 -21.53
N LYS A 318 -1.96 -2.72 -21.70
CA LYS A 318 -3.17 -2.60 -20.90
C LYS A 318 -3.61 -3.99 -20.46
N VAL A 319 -3.65 -4.22 -19.16
CA VAL A 319 -4.07 -5.49 -18.58
C VAL A 319 -5.47 -5.34 -18.02
N LEU A 320 -6.46 -6.01 -18.61
CA LEU A 320 -7.83 -6.01 -18.09
C LEU A 320 -7.90 -6.89 -16.85
N CYS A 321 -8.43 -6.33 -15.78
CA CYS A 321 -8.65 -6.98 -14.50
C CYS A 321 -10.13 -6.82 -14.10
N PRO A 322 -11.07 -7.50 -14.78
CA PRO A 322 -12.51 -7.27 -14.63
C PRO A 322 -13.04 -7.54 -13.22
N GLU A 323 -12.31 -8.33 -12.45
CA GLU A 323 -12.65 -8.67 -11.07
C GLU A 323 -12.13 -7.63 -10.06
N MET A 324 -11.31 -6.66 -10.50
CA MET A 324 -10.95 -5.49 -9.70
C MET A 324 -12.16 -4.54 -9.65
N TYR A 325 -12.89 -4.56 -8.56
CA TYR A 325 -14.06 -3.70 -8.38
C TYR A 325 -13.73 -2.52 -7.48
N TYR A 326 -13.51 -1.34 -8.06
CA TYR A 326 -13.07 -0.14 -7.35
C TYR A 326 -11.89 -0.39 -6.40
N ASP A 327 -10.98 -1.29 -6.82
CA ASP A 327 -9.73 -1.47 -6.10
C ASP A 327 -8.98 -0.14 -6.11
N ARG A 328 -8.44 0.26 -4.97
CA ARG A 328 -7.75 1.55 -4.85
C ARG A 328 -6.24 1.38 -4.85
N PHE A 329 -5.79 0.22 -4.42
CA PHE A 329 -4.38 -0.05 -4.27
C PHE A 329 -4.01 -1.37 -4.92
N ILE A 330 -2.90 -1.33 -5.65
CA ILE A 330 -2.19 -2.50 -6.13
C ILE A 330 -0.79 -2.52 -5.51
N ARG A 331 -0.25 -3.71 -5.31
CA ARG A 331 1.13 -3.92 -4.87
C ARG A 331 1.76 -5.03 -5.67
N LYS A 332 3.03 -4.84 -6.07
CA LYS A 332 3.84 -5.96 -6.53
C LYS A 332 4.18 -6.86 -5.35
N VAL A 333 4.09 -8.15 -5.55
CA VAL A 333 4.48 -9.16 -4.60
C VAL A 333 5.23 -10.28 -5.30
N ASP A 334 6.27 -10.75 -4.67
CA ASP A 334 6.94 -11.99 -5.06
C ASP A 334 6.34 -13.12 -4.22
N HIS A 335 5.29 -13.72 -4.76
CA HIS A 335 4.54 -14.77 -4.04
C HIS A 335 5.34 -16.07 -4.02
N PRO A 336 5.52 -16.73 -2.85
CA PRO A 336 6.38 -17.91 -2.73
C PRO A 336 6.04 -19.04 -3.70
N LYS A 337 4.75 -19.25 -3.97
CA LYS A 337 4.26 -20.29 -4.87
C LYS A 337 4.09 -19.82 -6.32
N TYR A 338 3.68 -18.57 -6.55
CA TYR A 338 3.24 -18.09 -7.87
C TYR A 338 4.19 -17.08 -8.51
N GLY A 339 5.30 -16.72 -7.83
CA GLY A 339 6.29 -15.77 -8.31
C GLY A 339 5.77 -14.32 -8.39
N GLU A 340 6.32 -13.54 -9.31
CA GLU A 340 5.95 -12.12 -9.48
C GLU A 340 4.46 -11.96 -9.78
N SER A 341 3.76 -11.34 -8.87
CA SER A 341 2.30 -11.23 -8.85
C SER A 341 1.88 -9.82 -8.45
N ILE A 342 0.59 -9.54 -8.60
CA ILE A 342 -0.04 -8.30 -8.15
C ILE A 342 -1.08 -8.65 -7.10
N LEU A 343 -0.97 -8.06 -5.93
CA LEU A 343 -2.06 -8.02 -4.95
C LEU A 343 -2.90 -6.77 -5.18
N SER A 344 -4.22 -6.91 -5.05
CA SER A 344 -5.15 -5.79 -5.02
C SER A 344 -6.12 -5.89 -3.85
N VAL A 345 -6.64 -4.74 -3.41
CA VAL A 345 -7.72 -4.65 -2.43
C VAL A 345 -8.76 -3.66 -2.94
N GLY A 346 -9.99 -4.14 -3.03
CA GLY A 346 -11.14 -3.36 -3.49
C GLY A 346 -12.12 -2.97 -2.39
N ILE A 347 -13.18 -2.31 -2.79
CA ILE A 347 -14.30 -1.97 -1.90
C ILE A 347 -15.13 -3.20 -1.50
N ASP A 348 -14.91 -4.33 -2.16
CA ASP A 348 -15.49 -5.63 -1.82
C ASP A 348 -14.75 -6.32 -0.65
N TRP A 349 -13.75 -5.65 -0.07
CA TRP A 349 -12.96 -6.13 1.08
C TRP A 349 -12.15 -7.40 0.82
N LYS A 350 -12.01 -7.79 -0.42
CA LYS A 350 -11.24 -8.98 -0.79
C LYS A 350 -9.84 -8.59 -1.20
N VAL A 351 -8.87 -9.29 -0.65
CA VAL A 351 -7.51 -9.28 -1.20
C VAL A 351 -7.48 -10.28 -2.34
N LYS A 352 -7.07 -9.84 -3.51
CA LYS A 352 -7.00 -10.64 -4.73
C LYS A 352 -5.58 -10.75 -5.21
N LEU A 353 -5.18 -11.93 -5.63
CA LEU A 353 -3.88 -12.19 -6.23
C LEU A 353 -4.05 -12.40 -7.73
N TYR A 354 -3.30 -11.64 -8.51
CA TYR A 354 -3.22 -11.77 -9.96
C TYR A 354 -1.87 -12.34 -10.34
N THR A 355 -1.88 -13.51 -10.97
CA THR A 355 -0.69 -14.24 -11.37
C THR A 355 -0.61 -14.39 -12.88
N ASN A 356 0.54 -14.79 -13.39
CA ASN A 356 0.69 -15.11 -14.81
C ASN A 356 -0.19 -16.31 -15.19
N ARG A 357 -0.92 -16.19 -16.30
CA ARG A 357 -1.84 -17.23 -16.80
C ARG A 357 -1.19 -18.59 -17.04
N ASN A 358 0.07 -18.60 -17.42
CA ASN A 358 0.75 -19.85 -17.75
C ASN A 358 1.01 -20.69 -16.51
N ILE A 359 1.33 -20.07 -15.38
CA ILE A 359 1.55 -20.76 -14.10
C ILE A 359 0.24 -21.42 -13.63
N VAL A 360 -0.88 -20.69 -13.69
CA VAL A 360 -2.21 -21.21 -13.27
C VAL A 360 -2.64 -22.40 -14.12
N LYS A 361 -2.31 -22.42 -15.43
CA LYS A 361 -2.66 -23.55 -16.30
C LYS A 361 -1.83 -24.82 -16.04
N GLU A 362 -0.60 -24.65 -15.59
CA GLU A 362 0.27 -25.78 -15.26
C GLU A 362 -0.21 -26.46 -13.96
N GLU A 363 -0.60 -25.69 -12.95
CA GLU A 363 -1.14 -26.23 -11.70
C GLU A 363 -2.44 -27.01 -11.90
N VAL A 364 -3.38 -26.49 -12.67
CA VAL A 364 -4.64 -27.20 -12.96
C VAL A 364 -4.37 -28.56 -13.63
N LYS A 365 -3.37 -28.62 -14.50
CA LYS A 365 -2.99 -29.89 -15.13
C LYS A 365 -2.30 -30.88 -14.19
N GLU A 366 -1.61 -30.39 -13.18
CA GLU A 366 -1.00 -31.26 -12.16
C GLU A 366 -2.04 -31.76 -11.17
N GLU A 367 -2.97 -30.94 -10.72
CA GLU A 367 -4.09 -31.34 -9.86
C GLU A 367 -5.01 -32.34 -10.59
N GLU A 368 -5.35 -32.14 -11.87
CA GLU A 368 -6.11 -33.11 -12.67
C GLU A 368 -5.36 -34.45 -12.85
N LYS A 369 -4.04 -34.44 -12.88
CA LYS A 369 -3.23 -35.66 -12.92
C LYS A 369 -3.15 -36.40 -11.59
N GLU A 370 -3.17 -35.67 -10.47
CA GLU A 370 -3.20 -36.27 -9.14
C GLU A 370 -4.60 -36.85 -8.83
N GLU A 371 -5.67 -36.16 -9.15
CA GLU A 371 -7.03 -36.69 -9.01
C GLU A 371 -7.25 -37.95 -9.85
N ASN A 372 -6.80 -37.99 -11.09
CA ASN A 372 -6.91 -39.16 -11.95
C ASN A 372 -6.03 -40.35 -11.50
N LYS A 373 -5.01 -40.13 -10.67
CA LYS A 373 -4.21 -41.22 -10.06
C LYS A 373 -4.91 -41.88 -8.87
N ILE A 374 -5.85 -41.20 -8.23
CA ILE A 374 -6.57 -41.71 -7.06
C ILE A 374 -7.75 -42.59 -7.46
N GLU A 375 -8.24 -42.49 -8.69
CA GLU A 375 -9.40 -43.24 -9.18
C GLU A 375 -9.08 -44.58 -9.89
N GLU A 376 -7.84 -45.05 -9.93
CA GLU A 376 -7.60 -46.39 -10.41
C GLU A 376 -8.12 -47.43 -9.38
N PRO A 377 -9.18 -48.21 -9.68
CA PRO A 377 -9.73 -49.18 -8.74
C PRO A 377 -8.72 -50.32 -8.56
N LYS A 378 -8.41 -50.60 -7.30
CA LYS A 378 -7.70 -51.82 -6.94
C LYS A 378 -8.44 -53.00 -7.54
N ALA A 379 -7.80 -53.72 -8.47
CA ALA A 379 -8.29 -54.98 -9.00
C ALA A 379 -8.50 -55.97 -7.82
N GLU A 380 -9.77 -56.40 -7.65
CA GLU A 380 -10.11 -57.45 -6.72
C GLU A 380 -9.40 -58.76 -7.14
N GLU A 381 -8.47 -59.24 -6.37
CA GLU A 381 -7.95 -60.60 -6.44
C GLU A 381 -9.10 -61.57 -6.12
N LYS A 382 -9.66 -62.18 -7.16
CA LYS A 382 -10.51 -63.33 -6.97
C LYS A 382 -9.68 -64.52 -6.52
N THR A 383 -9.74 -64.85 -5.24
CA THR A 383 -9.33 -66.14 -4.73
C THR A 383 -10.26 -67.22 -5.27
N GLU A 384 -9.77 -68.04 -6.19
CA GLU A 384 -10.38 -69.34 -6.52
C GLU A 384 -10.23 -70.28 -5.37
N GLU A 385 -11.29 -70.54 -4.61
CA GLU A 385 -11.41 -71.73 -3.78
C GLU A 385 -11.93 -72.89 -4.66
N ASN A 386 -11.01 -73.86 -4.87
CA ASN A 386 -11.36 -75.16 -5.41
C ASN A 386 -12.12 -75.98 -4.36
N LYS A 387 -13.32 -76.38 -4.69
CA LYS A 387 -13.84 -77.75 -4.51
C LYS A 387 -15.01 -78.00 -5.41
#